data_4399b12d07963faceda782dc627f0404
#
_entry.id   4399b12d07963faceda782dc627f0404
#
_cell.length_a   1.000
_cell.length_b   1.000
_cell.length_c   1.000
_cell.angle_alpha   90.00
_cell.angle_beta   90.00
_cell.angle_gamma   90.00
#
_symmetry.space_group_name_H-M   'P 1'
#
loop_
_entity.id
_entity.type
_entity.pdbx_description
1 polymer ?
#
loop_
_entity_poly.entity_id
_entity_poly.type
_entity_poly.pdbx_seq_one_letter_code
_entity_poly.pdbx_strand_id
1 'polypeptide(L)'
;YGPIKEAGMTFSGGYTKTITSGDADFMTEDTLWDFKVSKNKPNSRHTLQLLVYYLLGMHSDNEKYSKIKKLAIYNPRLNKVFMIEIDKISQETIKLVEDEVIVYKNDNPAETKKDDGFFTITDLTKILKCSRYRIMQLYSTEELPLQKYKNKYVISRNELSEWMAYKEQEEKEEQRKLLIFTGVGIIIAVIMYIILVGVTRI
;
A
#
# COMPACT_ATOMS: atom_id res chain seq x y z
N TYR A 1 -16.07 -1.69 15.83
CA TYR A 1 -15.51 -2.16 14.53
C TYR A 1 -16.55 -2.08 13.39
N GLY A 2 -17.78 -1.68 13.71
CA GLY A 2 -18.87 -1.55 12.73
C GLY A 2 -19.55 -2.87 12.35
N PRO A 3 -20.63 -2.80 11.54
CA PRO A 3 -21.36 -3.98 11.10
C PRO A 3 -20.59 -4.78 10.07
N ILE A 4 -20.80 -6.09 10.04
CA ILE A 4 -20.31 -6.96 8.97
C ILE A 4 -20.98 -6.53 7.66
N LYS A 5 -20.20 -6.24 6.64
CA LYS A 5 -20.67 -5.89 5.30
C LYS A 5 -20.77 -7.12 4.40
N GLU A 6 -19.86 -8.05 4.57
CA GLU A 6 -19.82 -9.28 3.78
C GLU A 6 -19.11 -10.39 4.56
N ALA A 7 -19.48 -11.63 4.33
CA ALA A 7 -18.88 -12.82 4.93
C ALA A 7 -18.60 -13.89 3.85
N GLY A 8 -17.62 -14.78 4.11
CA GLY A 8 -17.25 -15.85 3.19
C GLY A 8 -16.69 -15.32 1.86
N MET A 9 -15.74 -14.42 1.91
CA MET A 9 -15.27 -13.67 0.74
C MET A 9 -14.20 -14.44 -0.03
N THR A 10 -14.37 -14.54 -1.34
CA THR A 10 -13.42 -15.15 -2.28
C THR A 10 -12.73 -14.09 -3.13
N PHE A 11 -11.60 -14.45 -3.75
CA PHE A 11 -10.72 -13.52 -4.45
C PHE A 11 -10.61 -13.85 -5.95
N SER A 12 -11.77 -14.02 -6.62
CA SER A 12 -11.82 -14.31 -8.04
C SER A 12 -11.00 -13.30 -8.84
N GLY A 13 -10.15 -13.78 -9.75
CA GLY A 13 -9.21 -12.94 -10.50
C GLY A 13 -7.88 -12.68 -9.79
N GLY A 14 -7.83 -12.83 -8.45
CA GLY A 14 -6.63 -12.62 -7.66
C GLY A 14 -5.81 -13.87 -7.36
N TYR A 15 -6.37 -15.07 -7.61
CA TYR A 15 -5.66 -16.34 -7.39
C TYR A 15 -4.50 -16.54 -8.38
N THR A 16 -3.52 -17.34 -7.97
CA THR A 16 -2.35 -17.68 -8.78
C THR A 16 -2.23 -19.19 -8.94
N LYS A 17 -1.20 -19.68 -9.64
CA LYS A 17 -0.92 -21.12 -9.69
C LYS A 17 -0.43 -21.67 -8.36
N THR A 18 0.13 -20.81 -7.52
CA THR A 18 0.64 -21.18 -6.19
C THR A 18 -0.46 -21.17 -5.15
N ILE A 19 -1.36 -20.19 -5.20
CA ILE A 19 -2.51 -20.07 -4.31
C ILE A 19 -3.78 -20.09 -5.14
N THR A 20 -4.36 -21.28 -5.25
CA THR A 20 -5.51 -21.55 -6.13
C THR A 20 -6.87 -21.33 -5.46
N SER A 21 -6.91 -21.21 -4.14
CA SER A 21 -8.13 -21.04 -3.36
C SER A 21 -7.83 -20.37 -2.01
N GLY A 22 -8.85 -19.88 -1.38
CA GLY A 22 -8.82 -19.27 -0.05
C GLY A 22 -9.99 -18.32 0.08
N ASP A 23 -10.47 -18.15 1.29
CA ASP A 23 -11.58 -17.28 1.63
C ASP A 23 -11.29 -16.57 2.96
N ALA A 24 -11.66 -15.30 3.03
CA ALA A 24 -11.63 -14.54 4.28
C ALA A 24 -12.98 -14.69 4.98
N ASP A 25 -12.97 -14.65 6.31
CA ASP A 25 -14.18 -14.91 7.09
C ASP A 25 -15.21 -13.79 6.92
N PHE A 26 -14.82 -12.53 7.09
CA PHE A 26 -15.72 -11.40 6.88
C PHE A 26 -14.97 -10.07 6.70
N MET A 27 -15.72 -9.06 6.28
CA MET A 27 -15.29 -7.69 6.11
C MET A 27 -16.25 -6.72 6.79
N THR A 28 -15.73 -5.71 7.44
CA THR A 28 -16.44 -4.50 7.84
C THR A 28 -16.17 -3.37 6.84
N GLU A 29 -16.44 -2.12 7.16
CA GLU A 29 -16.30 -0.98 6.22
C GLU A 29 -14.89 -0.91 5.59
N ASP A 30 -13.85 -0.99 6.44
CA ASP A 30 -12.45 -0.76 6.07
C ASP A 30 -11.50 -1.85 6.59
N THR A 31 -12.01 -2.95 7.12
CA THR A 31 -11.19 -3.97 7.80
C THR A 31 -11.52 -5.36 7.28
N LEU A 32 -10.49 -6.10 6.89
CA LEU A 32 -10.56 -7.53 6.57
C LEU A 32 -10.31 -8.33 7.84
N TRP A 33 -11.19 -9.31 8.11
CA TRP A 33 -11.19 -10.07 9.34
C TRP A 33 -10.99 -11.56 9.12
N ASP A 34 -10.32 -12.17 10.06
CA ASP A 34 -10.14 -13.62 10.16
C ASP A 34 -10.38 -14.08 11.60
N PHE A 35 -11.11 -15.20 11.78
CA PHE A 35 -11.33 -15.82 13.07
C PHE A 35 -10.25 -16.84 13.39
N LYS A 36 -9.71 -16.79 14.60
CA LYS A 36 -8.77 -17.81 15.07
C LYS A 36 -9.13 -18.26 16.48
N VAL A 37 -9.91 -19.34 16.56
CA VAL A 37 -10.31 -19.93 17.85
C VAL A 37 -9.16 -20.72 18.45
N SER A 38 -8.35 -20.08 19.27
CA SER A 38 -7.14 -20.67 19.86
C SER A 38 -6.96 -20.24 21.32
N LYS A 39 -6.29 -21.08 22.11
CA LYS A 39 -5.80 -20.70 23.46
C LYS A 39 -4.62 -19.74 23.40
N ASN A 40 -3.94 -19.68 22.26
CA ASN A 40 -2.74 -18.88 22.05
C ASN A 40 -3.06 -17.62 21.22
N LYS A 41 -2.19 -16.60 21.32
CA LYS A 41 -2.19 -15.45 20.44
C LYS A 41 -1.94 -15.88 19.00
N PRO A 42 -2.38 -15.10 17.98
CA PRO A 42 -1.99 -15.32 16.60
C PRO A 42 -0.48 -15.40 16.44
N ASN A 43 -0.03 -16.26 15.55
CA ASN A 43 1.38 -16.41 15.16
C ASN A 43 1.60 -15.87 13.74
N SER A 44 2.84 -15.89 13.28
CA SER A 44 3.24 -15.39 11.95
C SER A 44 2.49 -16.07 10.79
N ARG A 45 2.12 -17.35 10.92
CA ARG A 45 1.32 -18.05 9.90
C ARG A 45 -0.07 -17.42 9.75
N HIS A 46 -0.73 -17.07 10.86
CA HIS A 46 -2.06 -16.45 10.84
C HIS A 46 -2.01 -15.04 10.24
N THR A 47 -1.00 -14.26 10.61
CA THR A 47 -0.84 -12.89 10.08
C THR A 47 -0.44 -12.90 8.61
N LEU A 48 0.41 -13.84 8.19
CA LEU A 48 0.75 -14.02 6.78
C LEU A 48 -0.46 -14.44 5.95
N GLN A 49 -1.27 -15.39 6.44
CA GLN A 49 -2.51 -15.81 5.77
C GLN A 49 -3.43 -14.61 5.51
N LEU A 50 -3.64 -13.77 6.51
CA LEU A 50 -4.52 -12.62 6.39
C LEU A 50 -3.95 -11.57 5.42
N LEU A 51 -2.63 -11.34 5.44
CA LEU A 51 -1.97 -10.47 4.46
C LEU A 51 -2.09 -11.02 3.02
N VAL A 52 -1.90 -12.34 2.85
CA VAL A 52 -2.10 -13.00 1.56
C VAL A 52 -3.53 -12.81 1.06
N TYR A 53 -4.54 -13.01 1.89
CA TYR A 53 -5.94 -12.80 1.51
C TYR A 53 -6.22 -11.36 1.08
N TYR A 54 -5.67 -10.40 1.80
CA TYR A 54 -5.76 -9.01 1.41
C TYR A 54 -5.14 -8.75 0.03
N LEU A 55 -3.92 -9.25 -0.21
CA LEU A 55 -3.22 -9.08 -1.49
C LEU A 55 -3.94 -9.79 -2.64
N LEU A 56 -4.47 -11.00 -2.41
CA LEU A 56 -5.35 -11.67 -3.39
C LEU A 56 -6.57 -10.80 -3.71
N GLY A 57 -7.18 -10.19 -2.70
CA GLY A 57 -8.29 -9.26 -2.88
C GLY A 57 -7.91 -8.05 -3.72
N MET A 58 -6.75 -7.44 -3.47
CA MET A 58 -6.23 -6.30 -4.24
C MET A 58 -5.93 -6.64 -5.70
N HIS A 59 -5.63 -7.88 -6.00
CA HIS A 59 -5.44 -8.40 -7.37
C HIS A 59 -6.72 -8.96 -8.00
N SER A 60 -7.80 -9.07 -7.24
CA SER A 60 -9.10 -9.57 -7.72
C SER A 60 -9.82 -8.55 -8.61
N ASP A 61 -10.85 -9.03 -9.31
CA ASP A 61 -11.70 -8.18 -10.13
C ASP A 61 -12.67 -7.30 -9.31
N ASN A 62 -12.63 -7.38 -7.99
CA ASN A 62 -13.58 -6.72 -7.10
C ASN A 62 -12.98 -5.51 -6.39
N GLU A 63 -13.51 -4.34 -6.68
CA GLU A 63 -13.05 -3.05 -6.16
C GLU A 63 -13.23 -2.88 -4.64
N LYS A 64 -14.08 -3.69 -3.99
CA LYS A 64 -14.33 -3.57 -2.54
C LYS A 64 -13.07 -3.67 -1.70
N TYR A 65 -12.08 -4.46 -2.15
CA TYR A 65 -10.84 -4.68 -1.42
C TYR A 65 -9.94 -3.43 -1.37
N SER A 66 -10.08 -2.49 -2.31
CA SER A 66 -9.34 -1.23 -2.31
C SER A 66 -9.69 -0.31 -1.12
N LYS A 67 -10.86 -0.53 -0.50
CA LYS A 67 -11.33 0.23 0.66
C LYS A 67 -10.75 -0.27 1.98
N ILE A 68 -10.12 -1.45 1.99
CA ILE A 68 -9.55 -2.06 3.19
C ILE A 68 -8.32 -1.26 3.61
N LYS A 69 -8.33 -0.82 4.86
CA LYS A 69 -7.24 -0.07 5.52
C LYS A 69 -6.61 -0.84 6.67
N LYS A 70 -7.30 -1.88 7.16
CA LYS A 70 -6.89 -2.62 8.34
C LYS A 70 -7.04 -4.12 8.13
N LEU A 71 -6.16 -4.88 8.76
CA LEU A 71 -6.22 -6.33 8.86
C LEU A 71 -6.42 -6.70 10.32
N ALA A 72 -7.38 -7.59 10.61
CA ALA A 72 -7.70 -7.94 11.98
C ALA A 72 -7.95 -9.44 12.16
N ILE A 73 -7.46 -9.98 13.26
CA ILE A 73 -7.75 -11.33 13.73
C ILE A 73 -8.56 -11.23 15.02
N TYR A 74 -9.75 -11.80 15.03
CA TYR A 74 -10.54 -11.95 16.23
C TYR A 74 -10.37 -13.35 16.82
N ASN A 75 -9.94 -13.42 18.07
CA ASN A 75 -9.89 -14.66 18.81
C ASN A 75 -10.99 -14.65 19.89
N PRO A 76 -12.15 -15.28 19.66
CA PRO A 76 -13.26 -15.29 20.60
C PRO A 76 -12.91 -16.03 21.90
N ARG A 77 -12.02 -17.03 21.86
CA ARG A 77 -11.62 -17.76 23.05
C ARG A 77 -10.80 -16.93 24.04
N LEU A 78 -10.04 -15.98 23.53
CA LEU A 78 -9.29 -15.01 24.33
C LEU A 78 -10.08 -13.72 24.55
N ASN A 79 -11.21 -13.56 23.88
CA ASN A 79 -11.96 -12.31 23.76
C ASN A 79 -11.06 -11.13 23.37
N LYS A 80 -10.20 -11.35 22.35
CA LYS A 80 -9.19 -10.36 21.90
C LYS A 80 -9.21 -10.16 20.40
N VAL A 81 -9.02 -8.90 20.02
CA VAL A 81 -8.76 -8.48 18.65
C VAL A 81 -7.27 -8.12 18.53
N PHE A 82 -6.64 -8.59 17.46
CA PHE A 82 -5.30 -8.23 17.04
C PHE A 82 -5.43 -7.54 15.69
N MET A 83 -4.98 -6.31 15.57
CA MET A 83 -5.22 -5.48 14.39
C MET A 83 -3.95 -4.74 14.00
N ILE A 84 -3.75 -4.56 12.70
CA ILE A 84 -2.71 -3.72 12.12
C ILE A 84 -3.31 -2.86 11.02
N GLU A 85 -2.88 -1.62 10.92
CA GLU A 85 -3.14 -0.76 9.77
C GLU A 85 -2.21 -1.15 8.63
N ILE A 86 -2.72 -1.18 7.40
CA ILE A 86 -1.96 -1.65 6.24
C ILE A 86 -0.78 -0.73 5.94
N ASP A 87 -0.91 0.56 6.20
CA ASP A 87 0.17 1.56 6.05
C ASP A 87 1.36 1.33 7.00
N LYS A 88 1.16 0.55 8.08
CA LYS A 88 2.24 0.12 8.99
C LYS A 88 3.00 -1.11 8.49
N ILE A 89 2.53 -1.77 7.43
CA ILE A 89 3.24 -2.88 6.79
C ILE A 89 4.18 -2.30 5.74
N SER A 90 5.48 -2.57 5.87
CA SER A 90 6.45 -2.03 4.91
C SER A 90 6.18 -2.52 3.49
N GLN A 91 6.40 -1.65 2.50
CA GLN A 91 6.26 -1.98 1.08
C GLN A 91 7.18 -3.14 0.67
N GLU A 92 8.33 -3.24 1.29
CA GLU A 92 9.26 -4.35 1.10
C GLU A 92 8.65 -5.70 1.53
N THR A 93 7.97 -5.73 2.70
CA THR A 93 7.25 -6.92 3.17
C THR A 93 6.11 -7.30 2.22
N ILE A 94 5.32 -6.32 1.77
CA ILE A 94 4.23 -6.56 0.83
C ILE A 94 4.78 -7.15 -0.47
N LYS A 95 5.80 -6.53 -1.04
CA LYS A 95 6.42 -7.00 -2.27
C LYS A 95 7.02 -8.38 -2.12
N LEU A 96 7.69 -8.67 -1.00
CA LEU A 96 8.25 -9.99 -0.73
C LEU A 96 7.16 -11.08 -0.71
N VAL A 97 5.99 -10.77 -0.10
CA VAL A 97 4.87 -11.72 -0.06
C VAL A 97 4.24 -11.90 -1.45
N GLU A 98 4.12 -10.84 -2.23
CA GLU A 98 3.63 -10.92 -3.61
C GLU A 98 4.56 -11.77 -4.50
N ASP A 99 5.87 -11.58 -4.40
CA ASP A 99 6.87 -12.21 -5.25
C ASP A 99 7.16 -13.67 -4.82
N GLU A 100 7.31 -13.94 -3.53
CA GLU A 100 7.83 -15.23 -3.02
C GLU A 100 6.73 -16.16 -2.49
N VAL A 101 5.61 -15.63 -2.01
CA VAL A 101 4.53 -16.44 -1.41
C VAL A 101 3.37 -16.62 -2.37
N ILE A 102 2.87 -15.54 -2.94
CA ILE A 102 1.73 -15.59 -3.87
C ILE A 102 2.22 -15.96 -5.27
N VAL A 103 3.41 -15.51 -5.63
CA VAL A 103 4.06 -15.75 -6.92
C VAL A 103 3.16 -15.28 -8.07
N TYR A 104 2.80 -13.99 -8.04
CA TYR A 104 2.17 -13.40 -9.21
C TYR A 104 3.17 -13.49 -10.35
N LYS A 105 2.83 -14.25 -11.37
CA LYS A 105 3.67 -14.28 -12.57
C LYS A 105 3.82 -12.85 -13.06
N ASN A 106 5.07 -12.41 -13.14
CA ASN A 106 5.40 -11.36 -14.06
C ASN A 106 5.02 -11.90 -15.43
N ASP A 107 3.81 -11.55 -15.91
CA ASP A 107 3.44 -11.80 -17.29
C ASP A 107 4.56 -11.19 -18.11
N ASN A 108 5.34 -12.06 -18.70
CA ASN A 108 6.48 -11.67 -19.51
C ASN A 108 5.96 -10.70 -20.58
N PRO A 109 6.50 -9.52 -20.74
CA PRO A 109 6.03 -8.54 -21.72
C PRO A 109 6.46 -8.91 -23.15
N ALA A 110 6.47 -10.20 -23.49
CA ALA A 110 6.75 -10.66 -24.84
C ALA A 110 5.51 -10.74 -25.73
N GLU A 111 4.32 -10.42 -25.20
CA GLU A 111 3.21 -10.07 -26.07
C GLU A 111 3.28 -8.59 -26.36
N THR A 112 3.74 -8.26 -27.54
CA THR A 112 3.67 -6.95 -28.18
C THR A 112 2.20 -6.46 -28.17
N LYS A 113 1.79 -5.82 -27.06
CA LYS A 113 0.55 -5.05 -27.04
C LYS A 113 0.72 -3.93 -28.04
N LYS A 114 -0.21 -3.83 -28.99
CA LYS A 114 -0.39 -2.61 -29.77
C LYS A 114 -0.38 -1.45 -28.77
N ASP A 115 0.54 -0.51 -28.97
CA ASP A 115 0.65 0.70 -28.15
C ASP A 115 -0.67 1.50 -28.34
N ASP A 116 -1.62 1.25 -27.46
CA ASP A 116 -2.89 1.97 -27.43
C ASP A 116 -2.78 3.28 -26.64
N GLY A 117 -1.57 3.69 -26.26
CA GLY A 117 -1.30 4.93 -25.55
C GLY A 117 -1.62 4.89 -24.05
N PHE A 118 -1.99 3.74 -23.51
CA PHE A 118 -2.32 3.57 -22.12
C PHE A 118 -1.37 2.61 -21.40
N PHE A 119 -1.07 2.92 -20.14
CA PHE A 119 -0.36 2.04 -19.21
C PHE A 119 -1.36 1.37 -18.26
N THR A 120 -1.21 0.06 -18.10
CA THR A 120 -1.95 -0.72 -17.11
C THR A 120 -1.26 -0.65 -15.74
N ILE A 121 -1.94 -1.10 -14.67
CA ILE A 121 -1.31 -1.19 -13.34
C ILE A 121 -0.01 -2.02 -13.38
N THR A 122 0.02 -3.10 -14.16
CA THR A 122 1.23 -3.93 -14.33
C THR A 122 2.39 -3.14 -14.97
N ASP A 123 2.09 -2.27 -15.92
CA ASP A 123 3.11 -1.40 -16.52
C ASP A 123 3.59 -0.36 -15.52
N LEU A 124 2.66 0.20 -14.73
CA LEU A 124 2.98 1.17 -13.68
C LEU A 124 3.86 0.58 -12.57
N THR A 125 3.69 -0.69 -12.19
CA THR A 125 4.58 -1.32 -11.20
C THR A 125 6.03 -1.35 -11.65
N LYS A 126 6.26 -1.49 -12.96
CA LYS A 126 7.61 -1.49 -13.56
C LYS A 126 8.16 -0.07 -13.70
N ILE A 127 7.33 0.88 -14.17
CA ILE A 127 7.73 2.27 -14.40
C ILE A 127 8.04 2.95 -13.06
N LEU A 128 7.14 2.82 -12.08
CA LEU A 128 7.25 3.48 -10.77
C LEU A 128 8.06 2.65 -9.76
N LYS A 129 8.49 1.44 -10.13
CA LYS A 129 9.25 0.50 -9.28
C LYS A 129 8.62 0.29 -7.90
N CYS A 130 7.30 0.21 -7.85
CA CYS A 130 6.54 0.02 -6.62
C CYS A 130 5.53 -1.14 -6.77
N SER A 131 5.00 -1.61 -5.63
CA SER A 131 4.02 -2.71 -5.63
C SER A 131 2.67 -2.24 -6.21
N ARG A 132 1.88 -3.20 -6.70
CA ARG A 132 0.48 -2.96 -7.12
C ARG A 132 -0.34 -2.30 -5.99
N TYR A 133 -0.10 -2.73 -4.73
CA TYR A 133 -0.71 -2.12 -3.55
C TYR A 133 -0.47 -0.61 -3.50
N ARG A 134 0.78 -0.16 -3.68
CA ARG A 134 1.11 1.27 -3.63
C ARG A 134 0.41 2.06 -4.73
N ILE A 135 0.31 1.50 -5.93
CA ILE A 135 -0.42 2.13 -7.03
C ILE A 135 -1.91 2.29 -6.70
N MET A 136 -2.53 1.23 -6.15
CA MET A 136 -3.94 1.28 -5.77
C MET A 136 -4.18 2.22 -4.57
N GLN A 137 -3.22 2.33 -3.66
CA GLN A 137 -3.27 3.32 -2.58
C GLN A 137 -3.25 4.75 -3.14
N LEU A 138 -2.32 5.05 -4.07
CA LEU A 138 -2.26 6.35 -4.73
C LEU A 138 -3.54 6.68 -5.51
N TYR A 139 -4.17 5.68 -6.10
CA TYR A 139 -5.48 5.82 -6.72
C TYR A 139 -6.58 6.10 -5.68
N SER A 140 -6.61 5.37 -4.57
CA SER A 140 -7.64 5.53 -3.52
C SER A 140 -7.54 6.87 -2.77
N THR A 141 -6.36 7.48 -2.73
CA THR A 141 -6.13 8.83 -2.19
C THR A 141 -6.29 9.93 -3.24
N GLU A 142 -6.77 9.58 -4.43
CA GLU A 142 -6.93 10.50 -5.58
C GLU A 142 -5.62 11.17 -6.03
N GLU A 143 -4.47 10.64 -5.59
CA GLU A 143 -3.16 11.16 -5.98
C GLU A 143 -2.76 10.74 -7.40
N LEU A 144 -3.15 9.53 -7.85
CA LEU A 144 -2.85 9.00 -9.18
C LEU A 144 -4.15 8.87 -10.01
N PRO A 145 -4.30 9.59 -11.13
CA PRO A 145 -5.54 9.64 -11.90
C PRO A 145 -5.71 8.42 -12.80
N LEU A 146 -6.03 7.26 -12.24
CA LEU A 146 -6.37 6.07 -13.02
C LEU A 146 -7.81 6.15 -13.54
N GLN A 147 -8.01 5.68 -14.76
CA GLN A 147 -9.33 5.55 -15.38
C GLN A 147 -9.65 4.07 -15.59
N LYS A 148 -10.92 3.73 -15.65
CA LYS A 148 -11.37 2.37 -15.97
C LYS A 148 -11.61 2.24 -17.48
N TYR A 149 -10.82 1.43 -18.15
CA TYR A 149 -10.97 1.14 -19.57
C TYR A 149 -10.99 -0.37 -19.81
N LYS A 150 -12.03 -0.88 -20.50
CA LYS A 150 -12.22 -2.33 -20.75
C LYS A 150 -12.01 -3.18 -19.50
N ASN A 151 -12.60 -2.79 -18.39
CA ASN A 151 -12.54 -3.46 -17.07
C ASN A 151 -11.13 -3.51 -16.44
N LYS A 152 -10.19 -2.65 -16.88
CA LYS A 152 -8.85 -2.51 -16.30
C LYS A 152 -8.62 -1.07 -15.89
N TYR A 153 -7.84 -0.87 -14.81
CA TYR A 153 -7.36 0.45 -14.45
C TYR A 153 -6.17 0.80 -15.36
N VAL A 154 -6.23 1.96 -15.98
CA VAL A 154 -5.22 2.47 -16.90
C VAL A 154 -5.00 3.96 -16.68
N ILE A 155 -3.86 4.44 -17.15
CA ILE A 155 -3.53 5.87 -17.23
C ILE A 155 -2.95 6.13 -18.61
N SER A 156 -3.28 7.27 -19.21
CA SER A 156 -2.67 7.64 -20.48
C SER A 156 -1.20 8.02 -20.28
N ARG A 157 -0.42 7.92 -21.35
CA ARG A 157 1.01 8.30 -21.35
C ARG A 157 1.22 9.75 -20.93
N ASN A 158 0.37 10.64 -21.42
CA ASN A 158 0.46 12.07 -21.10
C ASN A 158 0.14 12.35 -19.63
N GLU A 159 -0.98 11.82 -19.13
CA GLU A 159 -1.35 11.97 -17.72
C GLU A 159 -0.29 11.41 -16.76
N LEU A 160 0.33 10.27 -17.11
CA LEU A 160 1.41 9.71 -16.30
C LEU A 160 2.64 10.64 -16.32
N SER A 161 3.02 11.18 -17.45
CA SER A 161 4.16 12.09 -17.55
C SER A 161 3.95 13.39 -16.79
N GLU A 162 2.75 13.95 -16.84
CA GLU A 162 2.37 15.15 -16.06
C GLU A 162 2.39 14.86 -14.56
N TRP A 163 1.82 13.72 -14.14
CA TRP A 163 1.84 13.30 -12.76
C TRP A 163 3.26 13.09 -12.22
N MET A 164 4.14 12.45 -12.99
CA MET A 164 5.54 12.25 -12.60
C MET A 164 6.28 13.57 -12.48
N ALA A 165 6.06 14.50 -13.40
CA ALA A 165 6.67 15.82 -13.34
C ALA A 165 6.19 16.63 -12.13
N TYR A 166 4.89 16.54 -11.82
CA TYR A 166 4.31 17.16 -10.62
C TYR A 166 4.95 16.60 -9.32
N LYS A 167 5.06 15.28 -9.21
CA LYS A 167 5.68 14.62 -8.04
C LYS A 167 7.17 14.98 -7.88
N GLU A 168 7.90 15.04 -8.96
CA GLU A 168 9.30 15.47 -8.93
C GLU A 168 9.44 16.93 -8.45
N GLN A 169 8.50 17.78 -8.82
CA GLN A 169 8.48 19.17 -8.40
C GLN A 169 8.11 19.30 -6.91
N GLU A 170 7.14 18.53 -6.45
CA GLU A 170 6.73 18.44 -5.04
C GLU A 170 7.89 17.97 -4.15
N GLU A 171 8.61 16.91 -4.53
CA GLU A 171 9.80 16.44 -3.82
C GLU A 171 10.91 17.50 -3.75
N LYS A 172 11.17 18.21 -4.85
CA LYS A 172 12.16 19.29 -4.87
C LYS A 172 11.77 20.44 -3.93
N GLU A 173 10.50 20.80 -3.89
CA GLU A 173 10.01 21.83 -2.98
C GLU A 173 10.10 21.41 -1.52
N GLU A 174 9.76 20.16 -1.19
CA GLU A 174 9.90 19.62 0.17
C GLU A 174 11.37 19.60 0.62
N GLN A 175 12.27 19.13 -0.23
CA GLN A 175 13.70 19.16 0.04
C GLN A 175 14.21 20.58 0.26
N ARG A 176 13.75 21.53 -0.54
CA ARG A 176 14.11 22.95 -0.38
C ARG A 176 13.61 23.54 0.93
N LYS A 177 12.37 23.23 1.33
CA LYS A 177 11.81 23.65 2.62
C LYS A 177 12.60 23.06 3.79
N LEU A 178 12.97 21.78 3.70
CA LEU A 178 13.79 21.11 4.71
C LEU A 178 15.17 21.74 4.83
N LEU A 179 15.81 22.08 3.71
CA LEU A 179 17.13 22.74 3.68
C LEU A 179 17.08 24.14 4.31
N ILE A 180 16.02 24.91 4.02
CA ILE A 180 15.82 26.23 4.61
C ILE A 180 15.60 26.09 6.13
N PHE A 181 14.76 25.14 6.55
CA PHE A 181 14.47 24.93 7.97
C PHE A 181 15.71 24.52 8.77
N THR A 182 16.53 23.62 8.23
CA THR A 182 17.80 23.22 8.84
C THR A 182 18.81 24.37 8.86
N GLY A 183 18.91 25.14 7.78
CA GLY A 183 19.78 26.32 7.72
C GLY A 183 19.41 27.39 8.74
N VAL A 184 18.14 27.69 8.89
CA VAL A 184 17.63 28.64 9.90
C VAL A 184 17.90 28.12 11.32
N GLY A 185 17.71 26.82 11.56
CA GLY A 185 18.01 26.19 12.85
C GLY A 185 19.48 26.33 13.26
N ILE A 186 20.41 26.16 12.31
CA ILE A 186 21.85 26.34 12.54
C ILE A 186 22.17 27.80 12.86
N ILE A 187 21.59 28.75 12.14
CA ILE A 187 21.83 30.20 12.40
C ILE A 187 21.34 30.57 13.80
N ILE A 188 20.16 30.11 14.20
CA ILE A 188 19.62 30.37 15.55
C ILE A 188 20.56 29.78 16.62
N ALA A 189 21.03 28.55 16.43
CA ALA A 189 21.95 27.91 17.37
C ALA A 189 23.27 28.66 17.51
N VAL A 190 23.83 29.18 16.41
CA VAL A 190 25.03 29.99 16.41
C VAL A 190 24.83 31.33 17.14
N ILE A 191 23.69 32.00 16.89
CA ILE A 191 23.35 33.26 17.59
C ILE A 191 23.18 33.00 19.10
N MET A 192 22.49 31.95 19.49
CA MET A 192 22.32 31.57 20.91
C MET A 192 23.68 31.26 21.56
N TYR A 193 24.57 30.56 20.87
CA TYR A 193 25.93 30.30 21.35
C TYR A 193 26.74 31.58 21.56
N ILE A 194 26.69 32.53 20.62
CA ILE A 194 27.39 33.82 20.73
C ILE A 194 26.86 34.63 21.91
N ILE A 195 25.54 34.66 22.13
CA ILE A 195 24.94 35.34 23.27
C ILE A 195 25.39 34.70 24.59
N LEU A 196 25.37 33.38 24.69
CA LEU A 196 25.76 32.63 25.89
C LEU A 196 27.26 32.87 26.24
N VAL A 197 28.14 32.81 25.23
CA VAL A 197 29.56 33.03 25.42
C VAL A 197 29.86 34.50 25.72
N GLY A 198 29.10 35.44 25.13
CA GLY A 198 29.23 36.87 25.39
C GLY A 198 28.84 37.28 26.81
N VAL A 199 27.82 36.61 27.39
CA VAL A 199 27.35 36.87 28.79
C VAL A 199 28.31 36.30 29.84
N THR A 200 29.11 35.30 29.51
CA THR A 200 30.12 34.70 30.43
C THR A 200 31.45 35.46 30.48
N ARG A 201 31.62 36.56 29.72
CA ARG A 201 32.84 37.39 29.69
C ARG A 201 32.71 38.77 30.32
N ILE A 202 31.64 39.02 31.07
CA ILE A 202 31.44 40.17 31.95
C ILE A 202 31.47 39.67 33.39
#